data_5f2a9161404e9dcff99eb3a1696ad9bd
#
_entry.id   5f2a9161404e9dcff99eb3a1696ad9bd
#
_cell.length_a   1.000
_cell.length_b   1.000
_cell.length_c   1.000
_cell.angle_alpha   90.00
_cell.angle_beta   90.00
_cell.angle_gamma   90.00
#
_symmetry.space_group_name_H-M   'P 1'
#
loop_
_entity.id
_entity.type
_entity.pdbx_description
1 polymer ?
#
loop_
_entity_poly.entity_id
_entity_poly.type
_entity_poly.pdbx_seq_one_letter_code
_entity_poly.pdbx_strand_id
1 'polypeptide(L)'
;SPSDIPDEIQYFSWAPEGNKLAYVWKNNVYIKTSPGSPPQQVTFNGKENWILNGIPDWVYEEEMFSSNQGLWWSPGGKYVAYAEFNDTKVHTIEYTWYGENQYPRTVSIPYPKPGTPNPTVKLFVVDTDNTTIITEVVVPALFSSSEHYLATVTWVTDERVAVQWLKRVQNHLLLQIYNFTGPMWDPVEFSPPEPVFAADKNSYYLLMSDTKQYKHIHHVVKVGNMIHLSHKIPPLQQNVLLTHTLIYKQLFHRYYSSNEEGSLFYSFTIFGSKCLTCALRGDDCQYNSAYFSHNASYYRMSCSGPGVPYYSLMDNKNDKELKTLQNNEEFSSLISDIQMPTMRREESKRFIFIYLWYQMFLPPGFEESKKYPLLIDVYAGPCSQKADYAYRVSWSTYLASTEKIIVASFDGRGSGFQGDKLMHAIYKRLGTYEVEDQITASREFIQMGFIDKDRVAIWGWSYGGYVTSMALGSGSGVFKCGMAVAPVSKWEYYDSIYTERYMMEPEQNSVAYANSTVTARAKNFHAVQYLLVHGTADDNVHFQQGAEISEALVDEQVDFEAMWYTDKDHGLGGSAYQHVYTHMSHFLQRCFA
;
A
#
# COMPACT_ATOMS: atom_id res chain seq x y z
N SER A 1 -4.42 -10.82 -31.34
CA SER A 1 -5.67 -10.48 -30.61
C SER A 1 -6.83 -11.07 -31.37
N PRO A 2 -7.83 -11.66 -30.69
CA PRO A 2 -9.07 -12.03 -31.34
C PRO A 2 -9.72 -10.78 -31.93
N SER A 3 -10.11 -10.84 -33.21
CA SER A 3 -10.61 -9.70 -33.99
C SER A 3 -11.97 -9.13 -33.55
N ASP A 4 -12.60 -9.76 -32.55
CA ASP A 4 -13.94 -9.46 -32.02
C ASP A 4 -13.95 -9.05 -30.53
N ILE A 5 -12.78 -8.78 -29.93
CA ILE A 5 -12.68 -8.11 -28.63
C ILE A 5 -12.81 -6.60 -28.89
N PRO A 6 -13.73 -5.90 -28.19
CA PRO A 6 -13.87 -4.46 -28.32
C PRO A 6 -12.59 -3.71 -27.94
N ASP A 7 -12.41 -2.52 -28.50
CA ASP A 7 -11.47 -1.56 -27.96
C ASP A 7 -11.95 -1.09 -26.57
N GLU A 8 -11.03 -0.64 -25.71
CA GLU A 8 -11.36 -0.10 -24.37
C GLU A 8 -11.97 -1.13 -23.40
N ILE A 9 -11.45 -2.36 -23.39
CA ILE A 9 -11.80 -3.30 -22.34
C ILE A 9 -11.25 -2.83 -20.98
N GLN A 10 -12.04 -3.01 -19.91
CA GLN A 10 -11.70 -2.56 -18.57
C GLN A 10 -10.79 -3.55 -17.83
N TYR A 11 -10.97 -4.83 -18.08
CA TYR A 11 -10.15 -5.92 -17.54
C TYR A 11 -10.20 -7.16 -18.42
N PHE A 12 -9.12 -7.95 -18.45
CA PHE A 12 -9.14 -9.27 -19.09
C PHE A 12 -8.21 -10.26 -18.37
N SER A 13 -8.55 -11.55 -18.43
CA SER A 13 -7.74 -12.61 -17.87
C SER A 13 -7.94 -13.93 -18.63
N TRP A 14 -6.84 -14.61 -18.94
CA TRP A 14 -6.87 -15.96 -19.47
C TRP A 14 -7.14 -16.97 -18.37
N ALA A 15 -7.84 -18.05 -18.72
CA ALA A 15 -7.95 -19.20 -17.84
C ALA A 15 -6.55 -19.76 -17.50
N PRO A 16 -6.32 -20.27 -16.27
CA PRO A 16 -5.05 -20.89 -15.88
C PRO A 16 -4.68 -22.11 -16.74
N GLU A 17 -5.69 -22.83 -17.22
CA GLU A 17 -5.56 -23.96 -18.15
C GLU A 17 -6.43 -23.76 -19.39
N GLY A 18 -5.92 -24.21 -20.55
CA GLY A 18 -6.60 -24.08 -21.83
C GLY A 18 -6.49 -22.67 -22.44
N ASN A 19 -7.48 -22.29 -23.25
CA ASN A 19 -7.48 -21.07 -24.05
C ASN A 19 -8.78 -20.26 -23.89
N LYS A 20 -9.47 -20.41 -22.77
CA LYS A 20 -10.63 -19.60 -22.41
C LYS A 20 -10.17 -18.21 -21.96
N LEU A 21 -10.99 -17.19 -22.21
CA LEU A 21 -10.72 -15.80 -21.86
C LEU A 21 -11.96 -15.18 -21.22
N ALA A 22 -11.80 -14.50 -20.10
CA ALA A 22 -12.82 -13.63 -19.52
C ALA A 22 -12.36 -12.17 -19.62
N TYR A 23 -13.29 -11.27 -19.89
CA TYR A 23 -13.02 -9.84 -19.92
C TYR A 23 -14.23 -9.02 -19.47
N VAL A 24 -13.98 -7.76 -19.12
CA VAL A 24 -15.00 -6.79 -18.75
C VAL A 24 -15.04 -5.66 -19.78
N TRP A 25 -16.22 -5.38 -20.27
CA TRP A 25 -16.50 -4.29 -21.18
C TRP A 25 -17.84 -3.62 -20.85
N LYS A 26 -17.85 -2.29 -20.79
CA LYS A 26 -19.02 -1.51 -20.37
C LYS A 26 -19.65 -2.06 -19.06
N ASN A 27 -18.80 -2.32 -18.08
CA ASN A 27 -19.15 -2.82 -16.75
C ASN A 27 -19.88 -4.18 -16.74
N ASN A 28 -19.74 -4.97 -17.80
CA ASN A 28 -20.31 -6.31 -17.91
C ASN A 28 -19.25 -7.36 -18.21
N VAL A 29 -19.43 -8.55 -17.65
CA VAL A 29 -18.55 -9.71 -17.82
C VAL A 29 -18.89 -10.44 -19.11
N TYR A 30 -17.86 -10.81 -19.85
CA TYR A 30 -17.90 -11.62 -21.07
C TYR A 30 -16.93 -12.78 -20.98
N ILE A 31 -17.29 -13.93 -21.53
CA ILE A 31 -16.44 -15.13 -21.62
C ILE A 31 -16.33 -15.60 -23.06
N LYS A 32 -15.11 -15.96 -23.49
CA LYS A 32 -14.83 -16.66 -24.74
C LYS A 32 -14.27 -18.06 -24.39
N THR A 33 -14.87 -19.10 -24.97
CA THR A 33 -14.43 -20.49 -24.77
C THR A 33 -13.15 -20.83 -25.53
N SER A 34 -12.80 -20.00 -26.53
CA SER A 34 -11.53 -20.02 -27.26
C SER A 34 -11.27 -18.67 -27.90
N PRO A 35 -10.05 -18.35 -28.35
CA PRO A 35 -9.74 -17.08 -29.04
C PRO A 35 -10.63 -16.81 -30.25
N GLY A 36 -11.02 -17.84 -30.99
CA GLY A 36 -11.87 -17.75 -32.19
C GLY A 36 -13.36 -17.89 -31.94
N SER A 37 -13.81 -18.19 -30.71
CA SER A 37 -15.24 -18.29 -30.41
C SER A 37 -15.87 -16.91 -30.26
N PRO A 38 -17.18 -16.74 -30.56
CA PRO A 38 -17.88 -15.50 -30.27
C PRO A 38 -17.91 -15.27 -28.74
N PRO A 39 -17.86 -14.02 -28.29
CA PRO A 39 -18.00 -13.71 -26.87
C PRO A 39 -19.42 -14.00 -26.38
N GLN A 40 -19.52 -14.56 -25.18
CA GLN A 40 -20.77 -14.80 -24.47
C GLN A 40 -20.89 -13.77 -23.34
N GLN A 41 -21.91 -12.95 -23.38
CA GLN A 41 -22.20 -11.97 -22.32
C GLN A 41 -22.79 -12.69 -21.12
N VAL A 42 -22.21 -12.46 -19.93
CA VAL A 42 -22.63 -13.08 -18.67
C VAL A 42 -23.56 -12.17 -17.87
N THR A 43 -23.23 -10.87 -17.80
CA THR A 43 -24.01 -9.87 -17.06
C THR A 43 -24.58 -8.81 -17.99
N PHE A 44 -25.75 -8.22 -17.64
CA PHE A 44 -26.48 -7.30 -18.51
C PHE A 44 -26.92 -6.01 -17.79
N ASN A 45 -26.63 -5.90 -16.50
CA ASN A 45 -27.03 -4.78 -15.65
C ASN A 45 -25.92 -3.76 -15.41
N GLY A 46 -24.75 -3.95 -16.03
CA GLY A 46 -23.61 -3.05 -15.90
C GLY A 46 -23.93 -1.64 -16.36
N LYS A 47 -23.63 -0.66 -15.53
CA LYS A 47 -23.85 0.78 -15.80
C LYS A 47 -22.80 1.58 -15.04
N GLU A 48 -22.08 2.41 -15.77
CA GLU A 48 -21.05 3.29 -15.23
C GLU A 48 -21.53 4.08 -14.00
N ASN A 49 -20.73 4.11 -12.95
CA ASN A 49 -21.00 4.76 -11.67
C ASN A 49 -22.24 4.21 -10.89
N TRP A 50 -22.81 3.10 -11.32
CA TRP A 50 -23.98 2.51 -10.70
C TRP A 50 -23.83 1.04 -10.36
N ILE A 51 -23.54 0.21 -11.38
CA ILE A 51 -23.36 -1.25 -11.25
C ILE A 51 -22.14 -1.67 -12.05
N LEU A 52 -21.17 -2.24 -11.37
CA LEU A 52 -19.95 -2.75 -11.97
C LEU A 52 -19.85 -4.26 -11.76
N ASN A 53 -19.59 -5.01 -12.82
CA ASN A 53 -19.44 -6.46 -12.78
C ASN A 53 -18.03 -6.85 -13.22
N GLY A 54 -17.33 -7.65 -12.41
CA GLY A 54 -16.01 -8.18 -12.74
C GLY A 54 -14.86 -7.19 -12.62
N ILE A 55 -15.14 -5.96 -12.24
CA ILE A 55 -14.20 -4.91 -11.87
C ILE A 55 -14.70 -4.22 -10.59
N PRO A 56 -13.81 -3.75 -9.70
CA PRO A 56 -14.20 -2.97 -8.53
C PRO A 56 -14.67 -1.55 -8.92
N ASP A 57 -15.41 -0.92 -8.00
CA ASP A 57 -15.59 0.52 -7.96
C ASP A 57 -14.34 1.21 -7.42
N TRP A 58 -14.33 2.55 -7.40
CA TRP A 58 -13.16 3.33 -7.02
C TRP A 58 -12.62 2.95 -5.63
N VAL A 59 -13.48 2.86 -4.60
CA VAL A 59 -13.03 2.62 -3.22
C VAL A 59 -12.56 1.18 -3.00
N TYR A 60 -13.12 0.20 -3.69
CA TYR A 60 -12.63 -1.17 -3.64
C TYR A 60 -11.33 -1.36 -4.42
N GLU A 61 -11.16 -0.68 -5.54
CA GLU A 61 -9.90 -0.71 -6.30
C GLU A 61 -8.76 -0.16 -5.45
N GLU A 62 -8.95 1.00 -4.81
CA GLU A 62 -7.94 1.67 -4.01
C GLU A 62 -7.68 0.96 -2.68
N GLU A 63 -8.73 0.68 -1.90
CA GLU A 63 -8.60 0.34 -0.48
C GLU A 63 -8.71 -1.15 -0.15
N MET A 64 -9.32 -1.95 -1.03
CA MET A 64 -9.54 -3.37 -0.77
C MET A 64 -8.68 -4.28 -1.63
N PHE A 65 -8.63 -4.05 -2.93
CA PHE A 65 -7.99 -4.97 -3.85
C PHE A 65 -6.61 -4.50 -4.33
N SER A 66 -6.32 -3.20 -4.28
CA SER A 66 -5.13 -2.57 -4.90
C SER A 66 -4.96 -3.04 -6.35
N SER A 67 -6.06 -3.24 -7.06
CA SER A 67 -6.15 -3.82 -8.40
C SER A 67 -7.51 -3.58 -9.01
N ASN A 68 -7.57 -3.43 -10.33
CA ASN A 68 -8.82 -3.38 -11.09
C ASN A 68 -9.43 -4.76 -11.37
N GLN A 69 -8.92 -5.82 -10.73
CA GLN A 69 -9.43 -7.19 -10.85
C GLN A 69 -10.64 -7.39 -9.96
N GLY A 70 -11.78 -7.73 -10.56
CA GLY A 70 -13.00 -8.15 -9.85
C GLY A 70 -13.53 -9.50 -10.34
N LEU A 71 -12.70 -10.29 -11.06
CA LEU A 71 -13.04 -11.66 -11.49
C LEU A 71 -11.86 -12.61 -11.28
N TRP A 72 -12.14 -13.86 -10.95
CA TRP A 72 -11.14 -14.86 -10.59
C TRP A 72 -11.48 -16.22 -11.22
N TRP A 73 -10.53 -16.77 -11.99
CA TRP A 73 -10.66 -18.09 -12.59
C TRP A 73 -10.44 -19.20 -11.57
N SER A 74 -11.23 -20.26 -11.66
CA SER A 74 -10.92 -21.53 -10.99
C SER A 74 -9.70 -22.20 -11.63
N PRO A 75 -8.93 -23.05 -10.89
CA PRO A 75 -7.65 -23.59 -11.37
C PRO A 75 -7.72 -24.35 -12.70
N GLY A 76 -8.78 -25.11 -12.95
CA GLY A 76 -9.00 -25.85 -14.20
C GLY A 76 -9.72 -25.04 -15.29
N GLY A 77 -10.07 -23.78 -15.02
CA GLY A 77 -10.78 -22.93 -15.97
C GLY A 77 -12.24 -23.30 -16.22
N LYS A 78 -12.85 -24.09 -15.29
CA LYS A 78 -14.25 -24.50 -15.37
C LYS A 78 -15.20 -23.40 -14.92
N TYR A 79 -14.81 -22.60 -13.94
CA TYR A 79 -15.61 -21.52 -13.37
C TYR A 79 -14.87 -20.19 -13.35
N VAL A 80 -15.67 -19.12 -13.38
CA VAL A 80 -15.21 -17.76 -13.07
C VAL A 80 -16.05 -17.22 -11.92
N ALA A 81 -15.41 -16.84 -10.82
CA ALA A 81 -16.04 -15.98 -9.81
C ALA A 81 -15.94 -14.53 -10.28
N TYR A 82 -16.99 -13.74 -10.09
CA TYR A 82 -16.95 -12.29 -10.31
C TYR A 82 -17.74 -11.55 -9.23
N ALA A 83 -17.26 -10.37 -8.87
CA ALA A 83 -17.96 -9.49 -7.95
C ALA A 83 -18.87 -8.52 -8.74
N GLU A 84 -20.04 -8.23 -8.17
CA GLU A 84 -20.93 -7.15 -8.57
C GLU A 84 -20.88 -6.07 -7.49
N PHE A 85 -20.53 -4.84 -7.87
CA PHE A 85 -20.55 -3.66 -7.00
C PHE A 85 -21.74 -2.78 -7.36
N ASN A 86 -22.44 -2.29 -6.34
CA ASN A 86 -23.61 -1.43 -6.50
C ASN A 86 -23.40 -0.11 -5.77
N ASP A 87 -23.18 0.95 -6.54
CA ASP A 87 -22.90 2.32 -6.08
C ASP A 87 -24.13 3.23 -6.09
N THR A 88 -25.32 2.70 -6.35
CA THR A 88 -26.53 3.53 -6.52
C THR A 88 -26.90 4.39 -5.33
N LYS A 89 -26.31 4.10 -4.14
CA LYS A 89 -26.51 4.86 -2.90
C LYS A 89 -25.25 5.61 -2.46
N VAL A 90 -24.15 5.45 -3.16
CA VAL A 90 -22.86 6.08 -2.83
C VAL A 90 -22.89 7.53 -3.29
N HIS A 91 -22.46 8.44 -2.43
CA HIS A 91 -22.27 9.84 -2.82
C HIS A 91 -21.08 10.01 -3.76
N THR A 92 -21.14 11.03 -4.62
CA THR A 92 -20.09 11.32 -5.57
C THR A 92 -19.22 12.48 -5.12
N ILE A 93 -17.92 12.42 -5.47
CA ILE A 93 -17.08 13.61 -5.58
C ILE A 93 -17.10 14.12 -7.02
N GLU A 94 -16.93 15.41 -7.17
CA GLU A 94 -16.89 16.05 -8.48
C GLU A 94 -15.65 16.95 -8.58
N TYR A 95 -15.01 16.90 -9.75
CA TYR A 95 -13.94 17.82 -10.09
C TYR A 95 -14.02 18.28 -11.55
N THR A 96 -13.47 19.46 -11.79
CA THR A 96 -13.43 20.05 -13.12
C THR A 96 -12.26 19.50 -13.91
N TRP A 97 -12.55 18.93 -15.08
CA TRP A 97 -11.54 18.61 -16.08
C TRP A 97 -11.51 19.75 -17.12
N TYR A 98 -10.45 20.52 -17.10
CA TYR A 98 -10.31 21.71 -17.98
C TYR A 98 -10.05 21.31 -19.43
N GLY A 99 -9.12 20.36 -19.67
CA GLY A 99 -8.82 19.84 -21.00
C GLY A 99 -8.44 20.92 -22.01
N GLU A 100 -8.59 20.58 -23.31
CA GLU A 100 -8.29 21.50 -24.41
C GLU A 100 -9.57 22.10 -25.06
N ASN A 101 -10.74 21.69 -24.61
CA ASN A 101 -12.01 22.18 -25.16
C ASN A 101 -12.33 23.60 -24.65
N GLN A 102 -13.15 24.34 -25.40
CA GLN A 102 -13.58 25.67 -25.00
C GLN A 102 -14.28 25.71 -23.64
N TYR A 103 -15.03 24.65 -23.30
CA TYR A 103 -15.71 24.49 -22.02
C TYR A 103 -15.14 23.29 -21.28
N PRO A 104 -14.81 23.43 -19.99
CA PRO A 104 -14.44 22.28 -19.18
C PRO A 104 -15.62 21.34 -18.97
N ARG A 105 -15.32 20.11 -18.55
CA ARG A 105 -16.32 19.11 -18.16
C ARG A 105 -16.22 18.79 -16.67
N THR A 106 -17.32 18.41 -16.08
CA THR A 106 -17.33 17.82 -14.74
C THR A 106 -17.09 16.32 -14.84
N VAL A 107 -16.18 15.81 -14.02
CA VAL A 107 -16.02 14.38 -13.76
C VAL A 107 -16.66 14.09 -12.42
N SER A 108 -17.47 13.03 -12.36
CA SER A 108 -18.18 12.60 -11.16
C SER A 108 -17.85 11.15 -10.88
N ILE A 109 -17.41 10.83 -9.67
CA ILE A 109 -16.97 9.49 -9.23
C ILE A 109 -17.70 9.14 -7.93
N PRO A 110 -18.34 7.94 -7.83
CA PRO A 110 -18.82 7.42 -6.55
C PRO A 110 -17.65 7.29 -5.58
N TYR A 111 -17.73 8.01 -4.46
CA TYR A 111 -16.65 8.12 -3.48
C TYR A 111 -17.27 8.26 -2.09
N PRO A 112 -17.34 7.17 -1.31
CA PRO A 112 -17.96 7.20 0.01
C PRO A 112 -17.03 7.89 0.99
N LYS A 113 -17.56 8.82 1.80
CA LYS A 113 -16.85 9.44 2.92
C LYS A 113 -17.26 8.79 4.24
N PRO A 114 -16.47 8.92 5.33
CA PRO A 114 -16.77 8.27 6.60
C PRO A 114 -18.18 8.56 7.11
N GLY A 115 -18.87 7.51 7.55
CA GLY A 115 -20.26 7.59 8.01
C GLY A 115 -21.32 7.69 6.91
N THR A 116 -20.92 7.69 5.62
CA THR A 116 -21.88 7.69 4.50
C THR A 116 -22.10 6.26 3.94
N PRO A 117 -23.13 6.03 3.11
CA PRO A 117 -23.34 4.73 2.49
C PRO A 117 -22.16 4.29 1.63
N ASN A 118 -21.72 3.06 1.85
CA ASN A 118 -20.70 2.37 1.05
C ASN A 118 -21.33 1.60 -0.12
N PRO A 119 -20.53 1.23 -1.16
CA PRO A 119 -20.96 0.27 -2.17
C PRO A 119 -21.39 -1.05 -1.53
N THR A 120 -22.41 -1.68 -2.07
CA THR A 120 -22.78 -3.04 -1.71
C THR A 120 -22.16 -4.02 -2.68
N VAL A 121 -21.70 -5.17 -2.17
CA VAL A 121 -21.00 -6.18 -2.98
C VAL A 121 -21.74 -7.51 -2.94
N LYS A 122 -21.75 -8.20 -4.09
CA LYS A 122 -22.16 -9.60 -4.23
C LYS A 122 -21.10 -10.38 -5.00
N LEU A 123 -20.96 -11.66 -4.69
CA LEU A 123 -20.07 -12.56 -5.39
C LEU A 123 -20.88 -13.64 -6.12
N PHE A 124 -20.60 -13.81 -7.40
CA PHE A 124 -21.24 -14.82 -8.24
C PHE A 124 -20.19 -15.75 -8.85
N VAL A 125 -20.60 -16.96 -9.17
CA VAL A 125 -19.81 -17.91 -9.94
C VAL A 125 -20.59 -18.33 -11.17
N VAL A 126 -19.95 -18.25 -12.34
CA VAL A 126 -20.48 -18.66 -13.63
C VAL A 126 -19.77 -19.91 -14.13
N ASP A 127 -20.52 -20.87 -14.68
CA ASP A 127 -19.98 -22.01 -15.42
C ASP A 127 -19.54 -21.55 -16.81
N THR A 128 -18.28 -21.78 -17.16
CA THR A 128 -17.71 -21.29 -18.43
C THR A 128 -18.08 -22.13 -19.65
N ASP A 129 -18.60 -23.32 -19.45
CA ASP A 129 -19.13 -24.18 -20.52
C ASP A 129 -20.63 -23.91 -20.78
N ASN A 130 -21.33 -23.35 -19.75
CA ASN A 130 -22.70 -22.90 -19.88
C ASN A 130 -22.91 -21.60 -19.09
N THR A 131 -22.67 -20.47 -19.72
CA THR A 131 -22.71 -19.12 -19.11
C THR A 131 -24.09 -18.67 -18.63
N THR A 132 -25.15 -19.47 -18.86
CA THR A 132 -26.48 -19.24 -18.27
C THR A 132 -26.59 -19.79 -16.83
N ILE A 133 -25.64 -20.62 -16.39
CA ILE A 133 -25.57 -21.15 -15.04
C ILE A 133 -24.72 -20.21 -14.19
N ILE A 134 -25.41 -19.35 -13.43
CA ILE A 134 -24.81 -18.38 -12.53
C ILE A 134 -25.36 -18.65 -11.12
N THR A 135 -24.46 -18.74 -10.14
CA THR A 135 -24.83 -19.01 -8.75
C THR A 135 -24.22 -17.98 -7.82
N GLU A 136 -25.00 -17.42 -6.92
CA GLU A 136 -24.51 -16.48 -5.90
C GLU A 136 -23.76 -17.25 -4.79
N VAL A 137 -22.60 -16.76 -4.41
CA VAL A 137 -21.85 -17.17 -3.21
C VAL A 137 -22.35 -16.30 -2.07
N VAL A 138 -23.31 -16.82 -1.31
CA VAL A 138 -24.05 -16.04 -0.32
C VAL A 138 -23.16 -15.69 0.86
N VAL A 139 -23.19 -14.42 1.26
CA VAL A 139 -22.50 -13.95 2.46
C VAL A 139 -23.01 -14.69 3.70
N PRO A 140 -22.14 -15.13 4.63
CA PRO A 140 -22.56 -15.87 5.82
C PRO A 140 -23.56 -15.10 6.69
N ALA A 141 -24.51 -15.81 7.30
CA ALA A 141 -25.60 -15.20 8.10
C ALA A 141 -25.10 -14.25 9.21
N LEU A 142 -23.91 -14.50 9.76
CA LEU A 142 -23.27 -13.63 10.76
C LEU A 142 -22.94 -12.23 10.21
N PHE A 143 -22.80 -12.08 8.89
CA PHE A 143 -22.44 -10.83 8.20
C PHE A 143 -23.61 -10.25 7.39
N SER A 144 -24.59 -11.07 7.00
CA SER A 144 -25.67 -10.66 6.09
C SER A 144 -26.56 -9.54 6.63
N SER A 145 -26.67 -9.40 7.97
CA SER A 145 -27.46 -8.38 8.64
C SER A 145 -26.69 -7.08 8.93
N SER A 146 -25.42 -7.00 8.58
CA SER A 146 -24.54 -5.83 8.80
C SER A 146 -23.86 -5.42 7.51
N GLU A 147 -23.44 -4.17 7.42
CA GLU A 147 -22.58 -3.70 6.34
C GLU A 147 -21.24 -4.46 6.37
N HIS A 148 -20.81 -4.92 5.20
CA HIS A 148 -19.65 -5.79 5.06
C HIS A 148 -18.94 -5.54 3.73
N TYR A 149 -17.68 -5.97 3.67
CA TYR A 149 -16.84 -5.94 2.50
C TYR A 149 -16.45 -7.34 2.05
N LEU A 150 -16.25 -7.51 0.73
CA LEU A 150 -15.53 -8.61 0.14
C LEU A 150 -14.03 -8.28 0.18
N ALA A 151 -13.23 -9.05 0.92
CA ALA A 151 -11.79 -8.76 1.04
C ALA A 151 -10.95 -9.57 0.07
N THR A 152 -11.14 -10.91 0.00
CA THR A 152 -10.40 -11.78 -0.93
C THR A 152 -11.27 -12.89 -1.49
N VAL A 153 -10.89 -13.38 -2.68
CA VAL A 153 -11.45 -14.58 -3.32
C VAL A 153 -10.31 -15.48 -3.76
N THR A 154 -10.20 -16.66 -3.17
CA THR A 154 -9.10 -17.60 -3.40
C THR A 154 -9.63 -18.97 -3.77
N TRP A 155 -9.41 -19.42 -5.01
CA TRP A 155 -9.78 -20.74 -5.46
C TRP A 155 -8.84 -21.82 -4.91
N VAL A 156 -9.40 -22.89 -4.35
CA VAL A 156 -8.67 -24.06 -3.85
C VAL A 156 -8.68 -25.19 -4.89
N THR A 157 -9.87 -25.48 -5.45
CA THR A 157 -10.12 -26.37 -6.59
C THR A 157 -11.22 -25.77 -7.44
N ASP A 158 -11.60 -26.39 -8.56
CA ASP A 158 -12.76 -25.93 -9.33
C ASP A 158 -14.07 -25.99 -8.52
N GLU A 159 -14.20 -26.91 -7.57
CA GLU A 159 -15.40 -27.05 -6.75
C GLU A 159 -15.25 -26.48 -5.33
N ARG A 160 -14.14 -25.71 -5.06
CA ARG A 160 -13.90 -25.17 -3.71
C ARG A 160 -13.27 -23.78 -3.78
N VAL A 161 -13.95 -22.80 -3.17
CA VAL A 161 -13.48 -21.42 -3.09
C VAL A 161 -13.46 -20.92 -1.64
N ALA A 162 -12.41 -20.19 -1.29
CA ALA A 162 -12.26 -19.52 -0.01
C ALA A 162 -12.51 -18.02 -0.20
N VAL A 163 -13.38 -17.42 0.60
CA VAL A 163 -13.78 -16.02 0.52
C VAL A 163 -13.63 -15.37 1.88
N GLN A 164 -13.00 -14.21 1.91
CA GLN A 164 -12.92 -13.40 3.11
C GLN A 164 -13.97 -12.28 3.07
N TRP A 165 -14.75 -12.23 4.14
CA TRP A 165 -15.72 -11.18 4.42
C TRP A 165 -15.27 -10.35 5.61
N LEU A 166 -15.35 -9.03 5.51
CA LEU A 166 -14.92 -8.09 6.53
C LEU A 166 -16.11 -7.20 6.94
N LYS A 167 -16.33 -7.01 8.23
CA LYS A 167 -17.32 -6.02 8.68
C LYS A 167 -16.85 -4.60 8.39
N ARG A 168 -17.79 -3.66 8.21
CA ARG A 168 -17.49 -2.23 7.99
C ARG A 168 -16.53 -1.68 9.06
N VAL A 169 -16.69 -2.05 10.31
CA VAL A 169 -15.80 -1.65 11.41
C VAL A 169 -14.38 -2.22 11.31
N GLN A 170 -14.15 -3.15 10.39
CA GLN A 170 -12.85 -3.73 9.97
C GLN A 170 -12.00 -4.37 11.09
N ASN A 171 -12.59 -4.70 12.21
CA ASN A 171 -11.95 -5.45 13.29
C ASN A 171 -12.51 -6.89 13.41
N HIS A 172 -13.34 -7.32 12.47
CA HIS A 172 -13.95 -8.63 12.43
C HIS A 172 -13.93 -9.18 10.99
N LEU A 173 -13.02 -10.10 10.76
CA LEU A 173 -12.81 -10.80 9.49
C LEU A 173 -13.33 -12.23 9.60
N LEU A 174 -13.96 -12.70 8.53
CA LEU A 174 -14.42 -14.07 8.38
C LEU A 174 -13.87 -14.67 7.09
N LEU A 175 -13.04 -15.68 7.19
CA LEU A 175 -12.71 -16.57 6.07
C LEU A 175 -13.75 -17.70 6.02
N GLN A 176 -14.53 -17.74 4.96
CA GLN A 176 -15.50 -18.79 4.69
C GLN A 176 -15.05 -19.60 3.49
N ILE A 177 -14.98 -20.92 3.65
CA ILE A 177 -14.77 -21.85 2.54
C ILE A 177 -16.12 -22.35 2.05
N TYR A 178 -16.32 -22.37 0.73
CA TYR A 178 -17.52 -22.87 0.08
C TYR A 178 -17.18 -24.05 -0.80
N ASN A 179 -18.00 -25.11 -0.74
CA ASN A 179 -17.94 -26.23 -1.66
C ASN A 179 -19.13 -26.18 -2.62
N PHE A 180 -18.89 -26.51 -3.88
CA PHE A 180 -19.95 -26.70 -4.86
C PHE A 180 -20.64 -28.05 -4.66
N THR A 181 -21.94 -28.04 -4.41
CA THR A 181 -22.76 -29.21 -4.14
C THR A 181 -23.83 -29.43 -5.21
N GLY A 182 -23.62 -28.92 -6.42
CA GLY A 182 -24.52 -29.01 -7.56
C GLY A 182 -25.16 -27.65 -7.88
N PRO A 183 -26.33 -27.25 -7.30
CA PRO A 183 -26.92 -25.96 -7.63
C PRO A 183 -26.40 -24.79 -6.77
N MET A 184 -25.63 -25.04 -5.71
CA MET A 184 -25.26 -24.02 -4.72
C MET A 184 -23.80 -24.14 -4.26
N TRP A 185 -23.28 -23.02 -3.71
CA TRP A 185 -22.01 -22.95 -3.00
C TRP A 185 -22.28 -22.97 -1.50
N ASP A 186 -22.10 -24.13 -0.86
CA ASP A 186 -22.39 -24.32 0.54
C ASP A 186 -21.21 -23.94 1.43
N PRO A 187 -21.41 -23.12 2.49
CA PRO A 187 -20.38 -22.78 3.45
C PRO A 187 -20.02 -23.99 4.32
N VAL A 188 -18.75 -24.38 4.33
CA VAL A 188 -18.31 -25.61 5.03
C VAL A 188 -17.27 -25.40 6.11
N GLU A 189 -16.52 -24.30 6.11
CA GLU A 189 -15.42 -24.09 7.06
C GLU A 189 -15.17 -22.60 7.31
N PHE A 190 -14.67 -22.29 8.49
CA PHE A 190 -14.48 -20.94 9.02
C PHE A 190 -13.05 -20.74 9.56
N SER A 191 -12.33 -19.65 9.22
CA SER A 191 -11.00 -19.32 9.75
C SER A 191 -10.66 -17.83 9.56
N PRO A 192 -9.72 -17.22 10.37
CA PRO A 192 -9.20 -15.87 10.13
C PRO A 192 -8.06 -15.87 9.09
N PRO A 193 -7.40 -14.78 8.79
CA PRO A 193 -6.88 -14.10 7.59
C PRO A 193 -6.60 -14.92 6.30
N GLU A 194 -6.15 -14.24 5.21
CA GLU A 194 -6.02 -14.84 3.88
C GLU A 194 -5.13 -16.08 3.88
N PRO A 195 -5.65 -17.26 3.47
CA PRO A 195 -4.92 -18.51 3.54
C PRO A 195 -4.05 -18.72 2.29
N VAL A 196 -2.85 -19.23 2.48
CA VAL A 196 -2.07 -19.88 1.43
C VAL A 196 -2.25 -21.37 1.55
N PHE A 197 -3.05 -21.98 0.69
CA PHE A 197 -3.33 -23.42 0.76
C PHE A 197 -2.08 -24.25 0.45
N ALA A 198 -1.88 -25.29 1.24
CA ALA A 198 -0.85 -26.28 0.99
C ALA A 198 -1.20 -27.17 -0.21
N ALA A 199 -0.23 -27.92 -0.72
CA ALA A 199 -0.42 -28.82 -1.87
C ALA A 199 -1.47 -29.91 -1.62
N ASP A 200 -1.74 -30.27 -0.37
CA ASP A 200 -2.79 -31.21 0.03
C ASP A 200 -4.21 -30.64 -0.08
N LYS A 201 -4.32 -29.30 -0.31
CA LYS A 201 -5.57 -28.55 -0.43
C LYS A 201 -6.50 -28.63 0.80
N ASN A 202 -6.00 -29.17 1.92
CA ASN A 202 -6.71 -29.38 3.17
C ASN A 202 -6.07 -28.65 4.35
N SER A 203 -4.80 -28.29 4.24
CA SER A 203 -4.10 -27.44 5.19
C SER A 203 -3.71 -26.12 4.54
N TYR A 204 -3.48 -25.10 5.35
CA TYR A 204 -3.12 -23.76 4.86
C TYR A 204 -2.24 -23.00 5.83
N TYR A 205 -1.58 -21.98 5.34
CA TYR A 205 -0.72 -21.10 6.11
C TYR A 205 -1.38 -19.74 6.27
N LEU A 206 -1.26 -19.19 7.47
CA LEU A 206 -1.76 -17.86 7.81
C LEU A 206 -0.64 -17.01 8.39
N LEU A 207 -0.67 -15.72 8.08
CA LEU A 207 0.13 -14.72 8.77
C LEU A 207 -0.71 -14.13 9.91
N MET A 208 -0.32 -14.41 11.15
CA MET A 208 -1.02 -13.90 12.34
C MET A 208 -0.04 -13.44 13.40
N SER A 209 -0.47 -12.47 14.20
CA SER A 209 0.32 -12.02 15.36
C SER A 209 0.26 -13.05 16.49
N ASP A 210 1.40 -13.22 17.15
CA ASP A 210 1.51 -14.05 18.34
C ASP A 210 1.10 -13.28 19.62
N THR A 211 1.23 -13.92 20.78
CA THR A 211 0.94 -13.31 22.08
C THR A 211 1.86 -12.14 22.44
N LYS A 212 2.99 -12.00 21.74
CA LYS A 212 3.91 -10.85 21.86
C LYS A 212 3.62 -9.76 20.82
N GLN A 213 2.55 -9.93 20.03
CA GLN A 213 2.10 -8.99 18.99
C GLN A 213 3.04 -8.88 17.78
N TYR A 214 3.84 -9.93 17.48
CA TYR A 214 4.62 -10.03 16.26
C TYR A 214 3.98 -11.01 15.28
N LYS A 215 4.00 -10.66 13.99
CA LYS A 215 3.43 -11.49 12.93
C LYS A 215 4.32 -12.68 12.62
N HIS A 216 3.71 -13.87 12.61
CA HIS A 216 4.36 -15.14 12.30
C HIS A 216 3.52 -15.96 11.33
N ILE A 217 4.18 -16.88 10.62
CA ILE A 217 3.49 -17.88 9.80
C ILE A 217 2.98 -19.00 10.71
N HIS A 218 1.69 -19.28 10.61
CA HIS A 218 1.03 -20.37 11.29
C HIS A 218 0.56 -21.41 10.27
N HIS A 219 0.88 -22.67 10.49
CA HIS A 219 0.32 -23.78 9.72
C HIS A 219 -0.96 -24.28 10.40
N VAL A 220 -2.04 -24.27 9.65
CA VAL A 220 -3.38 -24.65 10.10
C VAL A 220 -3.74 -25.97 9.47
N VAL A 221 -4.12 -26.96 10.30
CA VAL A 221 -4.50 -28.30 9.87
C VAL A 221 -5.85 -28.64 10.46
N LYS A 222 -6.73 -29.22 9.65
CA LYS A 222 -8.00 -29.76 10.11
C LYS A 222 -7.82 -31.17 10.65
N VAL A 223 -8.22 -31.43 11.89
CA VAL A 223 -8.24 -32.76 12.51
C VAL A 223 -9.66 -33.04 13.01
N GLY A 224 -10.39 -33.86 12.27
CA GLY A 224 -11.83 -34.09 12.52
C GLY A 224 -12.64 -32.81 12.26
N ASN A 225 -13.47 -32.42 13.21
CA ASN A 225 -14.25 -31.17 13.17
C ASN A 225 -13.56 -29.98 13.85
N MET A 226 -12.31 -30.13 14.27
CA MET A 226 -11.55 -29.06 14.94
C MET A 226 -10.40 -28.58 14.04
N ILE A 227 -10.18 -27.27 14.08
CA ILE A 227 -9.03 -26.61 13.44
C ILE A 227 -7.90 -26.56 14.47
N HIS A 228 -6.76 -27.15 14.14
CA HIS A 228 -5.57 -27.11 14.98
C HIS A 228 -4.50 -26.22 14.34
N LEU A 229 -3.98 -25.27 15.10
CA LEU A 229 -2.71 -24.63 14.80
C LEU A 229 -1.60 -25.64 15.07
N SER A 230 -1.15 -26.35 14.03
CA SER A 230 -0.26 -27.49 14.23
C SER A 230 1.18 -27.10 14.55
N HIS A 231 1.66 -25.99 14.03
CA HIS A 231 3.02 -25.49 14.27
C HIS A 231 3.10 -23.98 14.10
N LYS A 232 3.69 -23.30 15.08
CA LYS A 232 4.29 -21.99 14.91
C LYS A 232 5.68 -22.21 14.29
N ILE A 233 5.92 -21.71 13.10
CA ILE A 233 7.28 -21.70 12.55
C ILE A 233 8.14 -20.89 13.52
N PRO A 234 9.34 -21.38 13.92
CA PRO A 234 10.09 -20.81 15.04
C PRO A 234 10.19 -19.29 14.98
N PRO A 235 10.08 -18.60 16.12
CA PRO A 235 10.07 -17.15 16.14
C PRO A 235 11.44 -16.63 15.73
N LEU A 236 11.47 -15.90 14.65
CA LEU A 236 12.35 -14.73 14.57
C LEU A 236 11.64 -13.64 15.39
N GLN A 237 12.35 -12.83 16.14
CA GLN A 237 11.77 -11.74 16.96
C GLN A 237 11.20 -10.59 16.10
N GLN A 238 10.71 -10.87 14.87
CA GLN A 238 10.54 -9.90 13.81
C GLN A 238 9.35 -10.27 12.91
N ASN A 239 8.75 -9.27 12.24
CA ASN A 239 7.62 -9.46 11.35
C ASN A 239 7.99 -10.23 10.06
N VAL A 240 7.07 -11.06 9.60
CA VAL A 240 7.23 -11.93 8.43
C VAL A 240 6.18 -11.57 7.39
N LEU A 241 6.58 -11.48 6.12
CA LEU A 241 5.68 -11.32 4.98
C LEU A 241 5.62 -12.62 4.18
N LEU A 242 4.41 -13.13 3.91
CA LEU A 242 4.20 -14.29 3.03
C LEU A 242 4.18 -13.85 1.57
N THR A 243 5.01 -14.45 0.75
CA THR A 243 4.83 -14.41 -0.70
C THR A 243 4.18 -15.70 -1.20
N HIS A 244 3.24 -15.58 -2.13
CA HIS A 244 2.54 -16.71 -2.74
C HIS A 244 3.51 -17.69 -3.41
N THR A 245 3.93 -18.74 -2.69
CA THR A 245 4.62 -19.84 -3.33
C THR A 245 4.34 -21.13 -2.61
N LEU A 246 3.46 -21.91 -3.20
CA LEU A 246 3.20 -23.30 -2.85
C LEU A 246 4.33 -24.19 -3.39
N ILE A 247 4.91 -25.01 -2.51
CA ILE A 247 5.95 -25.96 -2.91
C ILE A 247 5.37 -27.38 -2.91
N TYR A 248 5.46 -28.02 -4.08
CA TYR A 248 5.18 -29.44 -4.23
C TYR A 248 6.20 -30.29 -3.47
N LYS A 249 5.69 -31.13 -2.57
CA LYS A 249 6.32 -32.37 -2.06
C LYS A 249 7.67 -32.32 -1.33
N GLN A 250 8.03 -31.34 -0.58
CA GLN A 250 8.92 -31.51 0.59
C GLN A 250 8.92 -30.23 1.43
N LEU A 251 8.93 -30.37 2.75
CA LEU A 251 8.82 -29.37 3.82
C LEU A 251 9.81 -28.18 3.75
N PHE A 252 9.83 -27.44 2.63
CA PHE A 252 10.59 -26.21 2.51
C PHE A 252 9.63 -25.04 2.32
N HIS A 253 9.50 -24.20 3.34
CA HIS A 253 8.78 -22.95 3.27
C HIS A 253 9.79 -21.82 3.13
N ARG A 254 9.57 -20.90 2.21
CA ARG A 254 10.39 -19.72 2.03
C ARG A 254 9.54 -18.49 2.28
N TYR A 255 10.05 -17.53 3.04
CA TYR A 255 9.37 -16.28 3.31
C TYR A 255 10.36 -15.13 3.48
N TYR A 256 9.82 -13.92 3.41
CA TYR A 256 10.54 -12.70 3.73
C TYR A 256 10.42 -12.41 5.22
N SER A 257 11.50 -11.98 5.80
CA SER A 257 11.49 -11.22 7.03
C SER A 257 11.83 -9.77 6.67
N SER A 258 10.91 -8.84 6.84
CA SER A 258 11.24 -7.43 6.88
C SER A 258 11.39 -7.04 8.33
N ASN A 259 12.57 -6.64 8.71
CA ASN A 259 12.93 -6.24 10.06
C ASN A 259 13.96 -5.12 9.99
N GLU A 260 14.43 -4.76 11.16
CA GLU A 260 15.55 -3.84 11.37
C GLU A 260 16.81 -4.17 10.55
N GLU A 261 16.98 -5.43 10.14
CA GLU A 261 18.11 -5.94 9.35
C GLU A 261 17.83 -6.00 7.83
N GLY A 262 16.66 -5.51 7.36
CA GLY A 262 16.28 -5.52 5.95
C GLY A 262 15.29 -6.62 5.55
N SER A 263 14.99 -6.73 4.26
CA SER A 263 14.13 -7.78 3.70
C SER A 263 14.96 -9.00 3.33
N LEU A 264 15.06 -9.95 4.25
CA LEU A 264 15.86 -11.17 4.11
C LEU A 264 15.00 -12.37 3.71
N PHE A 265 15.61 -13.29 2.96
CA PHE A 265 14.92 -14.47 2.43
C PHE A 265 15.39 -15.74 3.14
N TYR A 266 14.45 -16.50 3.71
CA TYR A 266 14.74 -17.69 4.50
C TYR A 266 14.10 -18.95 3.92
N SER A 267 14.76 -20.09 4.08
CA SER A 267 14.17 -21.42 3.92
C SER A 267 13.97 -22.07 5.29
N PHE A 268 12.85 -22.77 5.45
CA PHE A 268 12.48 -23.45 6.67
C PHE A 268 12.32 -24.94 6.45
N THR A 269 12.74 -25.71 7.44
CA THR A 269 12.50 -27.14 7.56
C THR A 269 11.99 -27.43 8.98
N ILE A 270 11.51 -28.64 9.23
CA ILE A 270 11.15 -29.10 10.58
C ILE A 270 12.35 -29.05 11.57
N PHE A 271 13.59 -28.93 11.05
CA PHE A 271 14.82 -28.92 11.85
C PHE A 271 15.41 -27.51 12.05
N GLY A 272 14.85 -26.48 11.44
CA GLY A 272 15.32 -25.11 11.60
C GLY A 272 15.14 -24.21 10.39
N SER A 273 15.67 -23.01 10.48
CA SER A 273 15.67 -21.99 9.44
C SER A 273 17.07 -21.70 8.92
N LYS A 274 17.19 -21.44 7.62
CA LYS A 274 18.42 -21.00 6.96
C LYS A 274 18.15 -19.71 6.21
N CYS A 275 18.88 -18.65 6.53
CA CYS A 275 18.85 -17.44 5.71
C CYS A 275 19.57 -17.70 4.38
N LEU A 276 18.91 -17.42 3.28
CA LEU A 276 19.45 -17.62 1.92
C LEU A 276 20.17 -16.38 1.40
N THR A 277 19.82 -15.20 1.92
CA THR A 277 20.34 -13.91 1.44
C THR A 277 21.26 -13.21 2.43
N CYS A 278 21.37 -13.67 3.68
CA CYS A 278 22.22 -13.02 4.69
C CYS A 278 23.71 -12.93 4.31
N ALA A 279 24.18 -13.84 3.47
CA ALA A 279 25.56 -13.83 2.95
C ALA A 279 25.61 -13.54 1.44
N LEU A 280 24.49 -13.19 0.83
CA LEU A 280 24.42 -12.91 -0.60
C LEU A 280 25.01 -11.51 -0.86
N ARG A 281 26.18 -11.45 -1.52
CA ARG A 281 26.88 -10.19 -1.85
C ARG A 281 27.20 -9.28 -0.64
N GLY A 282 27.33 -9.85 0.55
CA GLY A 282 27.66 -9.11 1.77
C GLY A 282 26.60 -8.04 2.12
N ASP A 283 27.06 -6.88 2.55
CA ASP A 283 26.19 -5.79 3.01
C ASP A 283 25.43 -5.07 1.88
N ASP A 284 25.76 -5.35 0.60
CA ASP A 284 25.11 -4.71 -0.56
C ASP A 284 23.72 -5.29 -0.85
N CYS A 285 23.32 -6.39 -0.21
CA CYS A 285 22.12 -7.13 -0.55
C CYS A 285 21.27 -7.47 0.68
N GLN A 286 20.67 -6.45 1.28
CA GLN A 286 19.83 -6.59 2.48
C GLN A 286 18.33 -6.36 2.20
N TYR A 287 17.97 -5.94 0.98
CA TYR A 287 16.59 -5.74 0.55
C TYR A 287 16.28 -6.66 -0.64
N ASN A 288 15.57 -7.77 -0.38
CA ASN A 288 15.45 -8.86 -1.33
C ASN A 288 13.99 -9.20 -1.63
N SER A 289 13.74 -9.68 -2.85
CA SER A 289 12.48 -10.32 -3.24
C SER A 289 12.72 -11.52 -4.15
N ALA A 290 11.81 -12.51 -4.14
CA ALA A 290 11.89 -13.69 -4.98
C ALA A 290 10.58 -13.95 -5.71
N TYR A 291 10.67 -14.22 -7.02
CA TYR A 291 9.55 -14.63 -7.87
C TYR A 291 9.79 -16.04 -8.38
N PHE A 292 8.89 -16.96 -8.06
CA PHE A 292 9.03 -18.38 -8.36
C PHE A 292 8.41 -18.74 -9.70
N SER A 293 9.00 -19.76 -10.36
CA SER A 293 8.36 -20.47 -11.48
C SER A 293 7.11 -21.20 -10.97
N HIS A 294 6.20 -21.56 -11.90
CA HIS A 294 4.92 -22.22 -11.58
C HIS A 294 5.07 -23.45 -10.66
N ASN A 295 6.09 -24.28 -10.89
CA ASN A 295 6.37 -25.48 -10.07
C ASN A 295 7.44 -25.22 -8.98
N ALA A 296 7.81 -23.97 -8.74
CA ALA A 296 8.83 -23.57 -7.79
C ALA A 296 10.21 -24.24 -7.97
N SER A 297 10.52 -24.78 -9.16
CA SER A 297 11.86 -25.36 -9.44
C SER A 297 12.93 -24.27 -9.51
N TYR A 298 12.54 -23.09 -9.96
CA TYR A 298 13.42 -21.92 -10.11
C TYR A 298 12.79 -20.69 -9.49
N TYR A 299 13.62 -19.69 -9.18
CA TYR A 299 13.12 -18.37 -8.81
C TYR A 299 14.05 -17.26 -9.30
N ARG A 300 13.47 -16.10 -9.61
CA ARG A 300 14.22 -14.87 -9.81
C ARG A 300 14.45 -14.23 -8.44
N MET A 301 15.72 -14.14 -8.04
CA MET A 301 16.11 -13.35 -6.88
C MET A 301 16.35 -11.90 -7.34
N SER A 302 15.72 -10.96 -6.65
CA SER A 302 15.94 -9.54 -6.82
C SER A 302 16.58 -8.99 -5.56
N CYS A 303 17.83 -8.59 -5.63
CA CYS A 303 18.50 -7.82 -4.61
C CYS A 303 18.33 -6.34 -4.95
N SER A 304 17.61 -5.58 -4.15
CA SER A 304 17.22 -4.20 -4.44
C SER A 304 17.90 -3.17 -3.53
N GLY A 305 18.91 -3.57 -2.77
CA GLY A 305 19.65 -2.63 -1.94
C GLY A 305 20.33 -3.23 -0.70
N PRO A 306 21.14 -2.44 0.01
CA PRO A 306 21.47 -1.01 -0.23
C PRO A 306 22.47 -0.74 -1.36
N GLY A 307 23.13 -1.77 -1.90
CA GLY A 307 23.96 -1.68 -3.09
C GLY A 307 23.14 -1.54 -4.37
N VAL A 308 23.82 -1.32 -5.49
CA VAL A 308 23.19 -1.24 -6.81
C VAL A 308 22.37 -2.52 -7.07
N PRO A 309 21.11 -2.43 -7.55
CA PRO A 309 20.24 -3.57 -7.73
C PRO A 309 20.86 -4.68 -8.61
N TYR A 310 20.62 -5.92 -8.20
CA TYR A 310 21.14 -7.13 -8.84
C TYR A 310 20.04 -8.19 -8.97
N TYR A 311 19.97 -8.83 -10.13
CA TYR A 311 18.92 -9.82 -10.42
C TYR A 311 19.55 -11.12 -10.91
N SER A 312 19.14 -12.25 -10.34
CA SER A 312 19.64 -13.57 -10.69
C SER A 312 18.55 -14.62 -10.82
N LEU A 313 18.81 -15.62 -11.67
CA LEU A 313 18.01 -16.84 -11.74
C LEU A 313 18.63 -17.89 -10.82
N MET A 314 17.83 -18.40 -9.91
CA MET A 314 18.22 -19.35 -8.87
C MET A 314 17.59 -20.72 -9.09
N ASP A 315 18.36 -21.78 -8.87
CA ASP A 315 17.86 -23.16 -8.71
C ASP A 315 17.33 -23.31 -7.27
N ASN A 316 16.02 -23.55 -7.14
CA ASN A 316 15.37 -23.65 -5.83
C ASN A 316 15.75 -24.93 -5.07
N LYS A 317 16.19 -25.99 -5.76
CA LYS A 317 16.56 -27.25 -5.13
C LYS A 317 17.93 -27.20 -4.46
N ASN A 318 18.87 -26.51 -5.10
CA ASN A 318 20.28 -26.53 -4.70
C ASN A 318 20.74 -25.18 -4.12
N ASP A 319 19.88 -24.17 -4.05
CA ASP A 319 20.18 -22.78 -3.64
C ASP A 319 21.35 -22.19 -4.44
N LYS A 320 21.44 -22.54 -5.74
CA LYS A 320 22.54 -22.12 -6.61
C LYS A 320 22.09 -21.08 -7.62
N GLU A 321 22.89 -20.05 -7.78
CA GLU A 321 22.73 -19.14 -8.89
C GLU A 321 23.07 -19.85 -10.21
N LEU A 322 22.14 -19.85 -11.15
CA LEU A 322 22.29 -20.41 -12.48
C LEU A 322 22.76 -19.36 -13.50
N LYS A 323 22.26 -18.14 -13.35
CA LYS A 323 22.53 -17.07 -14.29
C LYS A 323 22.26 -15.70 -13.64
N THR A 324 23.19 -14.78 -13.82
CA THR A 324 22.94 -13.35 -13.62
C THR A 324 22.00 -12.86 -14.72
N LEU A 325 20.88 -12.24 -14.34
CA LEU A 325 19.91 -11.67 -15.27
C LEU A 325 20.22 -10.20 -15.57
N GLN A 326 20.58 -9.44 -14.52
CA GLN A 326 21.00 -8.04 -14.63
C GLN A 326 21.89 -7.69 -13.44
N ASN A 327 23.07 -7.12 -13.71
CA ASN A 327 24.02 -6.68 -12.69
C ASN A 327 24.18 -5.14 -12.62
N ASN A 328 23.56 -4.41 -13.54
CA ASN A 328 23.61 -2.96 -13.64
C ASN A 328 25.03 -2.35 -13.67
N GLU A 329 26.01 -3.06 -14.29
CA GLU A 329 27.40 -2.59 -14.38
C GLU A 329 27.52 -1.24 -15.13
N GLU A 330 26.77 -1.06 -16.22
CA GLU A 330 26.75 0.21 -16.97
C GLU A 330 26.28 1.37 -16.09
N PHE A 331 25.21 1.15 -15.33
CA PHE A 331 24.70 2.13 -14.37
C PHE A 331 25.73 2.39 -13.25
N SER A 332 26.35 1.34 -12.70
CA SER A 332 27.39 1.48 -11.68
C SER A 332 28.57 2.29 -12.19
N SER A 333 28.98 2.08 -13.44
CA SER A 333 30.03 2.86 -14.09
C SER A 333 29.63 4.33 -14.27
N LEU A 334 28.38 4.58 -14.67
CA LEU A 334 27.87 5.94 -14.86
C LEU A 334 27.86 6.75 -13.55
N ILE A 335 27.47 6.14 -12.43
CA ILE A 335 27.42 6.81 -11.14
C ILE A 335 28.78 6.88 -10.43
N SER A 336 29.80 6.14 -10.87
CA SER A 336 31.11 6.13 -10.23
C SER A 336 31.81 7.49 -10.23
N ASP A 337 31.54 8.31 -11.24
CA ASP A 337 32.08 9.66 -11.37
C ASP A 337 31.25 10.73 -10.63
N ILE A 338 30.12 10.35 -10.06
CA ILE A 338 29.23 11.24 -9.31
C ILE A 338 29.52 11.12 -7.82
N GLN A 339 29.65 12.26 -7.16
CA GLN A 339 29.78 12.30 -5.71
C GLN A 339 28.42 11.98 -5.07
N MET A 340 28.16 10.69 -4.85
CA MET A 340 26.92 10.21 -4.23
C MET A 340 26.90 10.47 -2.72
N PRO A 341 25.72 10.73 -2.13
CA PRO A 341 25.58 10.83 -0.68
C PRO A 341 25.77 9.47 -0.01
N THR A 342 26.18 9.49 1.24
CA THR A 342 26.26 8.29 2.08
C THR A 342 24.96 8.13 2.86
N MET A 343 24.40 6.92 2.88
CA MET A 343 23.24 6.61 3.72
C MET A 343 23.69 6.13 5.09
N ARG A 344 23.25 6.84 6.13
CA ARG A 344 23.33 6.41 7.54
C ARG A 344 21.96 5.90 7.96
N ARG A 345 21.92 4.72 8.55
CA ARG A 345 20.71 4.11 9.07
C ARG A 345 21.01 3.57 10.47
N GLU A 346 20.23 4.01 11.45
CA GLU A 346 20.45 3.67 12.87
C GLU A 346 19.14 3.67 13.64
N GLU A 347 19.17 2.98 14.81
CA GLU A 347 18.13 3.11 15.82
C GLU A 347 18.35 4.35 16.70
N SER A 348 17.29 5.12 16.90
CA SER A 348 17.31 6.16 17.92
C SER A 348 17.11 5.56 19.32
N LYS A 349 18.12 5.64 20.16
CA LYS A 349 18.09 5.13 21.54
C LYS A 349 17.44 6.10 22.56
N ARG A 350 16.99 7.28 22.12
CA ARG A 350 16.53 8.36 23.00
C ARG A 350 15.01 8.49 23.13
N PHE A 351 14.24 7.78 22.30
CA PHE A 351 12.79 7.74 22.46
C PHE A 351 12.41 6.93 23.70
N ILE A 352 11.57 7.49 24.54
CA ILE A 352 11.10 6.98 25.83
C ILE A 352 10.84 5.45 25.77
N PHE A 353 11.86 4.64 26.10
CA PHE A 353 11.83 3.16 26.18
C PHE A 353 11.52 2.37 24.89
N ILE A 354 11.57 3.00 23.70
CA ILE A 354 11.33 2.35 22.40
C ILE A 354 12.48 2.69 21.46
N TYR A 355 13.03 1.69 20.79
CA TYR A 355 13.99 1.88 19.71
C TYR A 355 13.21 2.14 18.43
N LEU A 356 13.49 3.23 17.72
CA LEU A 356 12.81 3.64 16.49
C LEU A 356 13.86 3.94 15.41
N TRP A 357 13.56 3.51 14.18
CA TRP A 357 14.51 3.59 13.07
C TRP A 357 14.45 4.91 12.35
N TYR A 358 15.63 5.40 11.94
CA TYR A 358 15.78 6.52 11.03
C TYR A 358 16.82 6.23 9.95
N GLN A 359 16.74 6.95 8.85
CA GLN A 359 17.77 7.01 7.84
C GLN A 359 18.10 8.46 7.48
N MET A 360 19.35 8.71 7.10
CA MET A 360 19.83 10.02 6.65
C MET A 360 20.68 9.86 5.39
N PHE A 361 20.41 10.67 4.38
CA PHE A 361 21.33 10.90 3.29
C PHE A 361 22.30 12.00 3.71
N LEU A 362 23.54 11.64 3.92
CA LEU A 362 24.62 12.55 4.31
C LEU A 362 25.37 13.06 3.07
N PRO A 363 25.69 14.35 2.97
CA PRO A 363 26.42 14.92 1.86
C PRO A 363 27.77 14.23 1.61
N PRO A 364 28.24 14.15 0.36
CA PRO A 364 29.61 13.71 0.08
C PRO A 364 30.62 14.59 0.82
N GLY A 365 31.58 13.94 1.49
CA GLY A 365 32.55 14.62 2.34
C GLY A 365 31.94 15.19 3.63
N PHE A 366 30.90 14.52 4.15
CA PHE A 366 30.28 14.89 5.42
C PHE A 366 31.31 14.95 6.58
N GLU A 367 31.24 16.00 7.38
CA GLU A 367 32.06 16.22 8.57
C GLU A 367 31.17 16.58 9.75
N GLU A 368 31.23 15.81 10.85
CA GLU A 368 30.39 16.08 12.05
C GLU A 368 30.66 17.43 12.71
N SER A 369 31.81 18.06 12.44
CA SER A 369 32.18 19.38 12.94
C SER A 369 31.47 20.54 12.23
N LYS A 370 30.89 20.28 11.07
CA LYS A 370 30.17 21.28 10.27
C LYS A 370 28.66 21.28 10.58
N LYS A 371 27.99 22.37 10.20
CA LYS A 371 26.54 22.54 10.34
C LYS A 371 25.88 22.43 8.97
N TYR A 372 24.88 21.56 8.87
CA TYR A 372 24.13 21.30 7.63
C TYR A 372 22.64 21.61 7.80
N PRO A 373 21.97 22.13 6.76
CA PRO A 373 20.53 22.19 6.75
C PRO A 373 19.92 20.78 6.83
N LEU A 374 18.72 20.67 7.40
CA LEU A 374 17.98 19.42 7.51
C LEU A 374 16.63 19.53 6.81
N LEU A 375 16.33 18.57 5.95
CA LEU A 375 14.98 18.31 5.43
C LEU A 375 14.48 16.97 5.97
N ILE A 376 13.33 17.00 6.67
CA ILE A 376 12.61 15.78 7.02
C ILE A 376 11.74 15.36 5.83
N ASP A 377 11.94 14.15 5.34
CA ASP A 377 11.12 13.50 4.31
C ASP A 377 10.17 12.52 5.00
N VAL A 378 8.91 12.92 5.17
CA VAL A 378 7.92 12.19 5.97
C VAL A 378 6.82 11.58 5.12
N TYR A 379 6.42 10.36 5.47
CA TYR A 379 5.13 9.76 5.13
C TYR A 379 4.34 9.48 6.41
N ALA A 380 4.82 8.57 7.26
CA ALA A 380 4.30 8.22 8.58
C ALA A 380 2.84 7.72 8.63
N GLY A 381 2.27 7.35 7.48
CA GLY A 381 0.96 6.70 7.43
C GLY A 381 0.96 5.36 8.18
N PRO A 382 -0.21 4.85 8.61
CA PRO A 382 -0.31 3.57 9.29
C PRO A 382 0.36 2.44 8.52
N CYS A 383 1.15 1.62 9.22
CA CYS A 383 1.91 0.49 8.67
C CYS A 383 2.97 0.86 7.62
N SER A 384 3.36 2.13 7.50
CA SER A 384 4.39 2.58 6.56
C SER A 384 5.81 2.32 7.07
N GLN A 385 6.78 2.34 6.15
CA GLN A 385 8.21 2.27 6.43
C GLN A 385 8.97 3.17 5.46
N LYS A 386 9.72 4.14 5.96
CA LYS A 386 10.60 5.04 5.18
C LYS A 386 12.08 4.69 5.38
N ALA A 387 12.46 4.22 6.57
CA ALA A 387 13.82 3.76 6.87
C ALA A 387 13.96 2.29 6.45
N ASP A 388 14.39 2.04 5.21
CA ASP A 388 14.59 0.72 4.63
C ASP A 388 15.95 0.58 3.95
N TYR A 389 16.28 -0.60 3.43
CA TYR A 389 17.54 -0.88 2.74
C TYR A 389 17.42 -0.80 1.21
N ALA A 390 16.32 -0.29 0.66
CA ALA A 390 16.18 -0.17 -0.79
C ALA A 390 17.14 0.88 -1.36
N TYR A 391 17.79 0.53 -2.47
CA TYR A 391 18.59 1.46 -3.25
C TYR A 391 17.69 2.42 -4.04
N ARG A 392 17.91 3.72 -3.89
CA ARG A 392 17.17 4.75 -4.61
C ARG A 392 18.08 5.87 -5.07
N VAL A 393 17.81 6.38 -6.27
CA VAL A 393 18.33 7.66 -6.75
C VAL A 393 17.12 8.56 -6.98
N SER A 394 16.99 9.63 -6.20
CA SER A 394 15.79 10.45 -6.11
C SER A 394 16.14 11.92 -5.86
N TRP A 395 15.13 12.74 -5.66
CA TRP A 395 15.27 14.13 -5.23
C TRP A 395 16.13 14.26 -3.96
N SER A 396 15.96 13.37 -2.99
CA SER A 396 16.78 13.32 -1.77
C SER A 396 18.27 13.12 -2.08
N THR A 397 18.61 12.33 -3.10
CA THR A 397 19.99 12.16 -3.58
C THR A 397 20.57 13.46 -4.10
N TYR A 398 19.81 14.19 -4.93
CA TYR A 398 20.20 15.51 -5.45
C TYR A 398 20.41 16.54 -4.31
N LEU A 399 19.45 16.65 -3.38
CA LEU A 399 19.55 17.59 -2.27
C LEU A 399 20.77 17.33 -1.39
N ALA A 400 21.06 16.07 -1.07
CA ALA A 400 22.22 15.74 -0.27
C ALA A 400 23.53 15.89 -1.03
N SER A 401 23.58 15.46 -2.29
CA SER A 401 24.79 15.51 -3.12
C SER A 401 25.14 16.92 -3.56
N THR A 402 24.19 17.67 -4.12
CA THR A 402 24.44 18.98 -4.74
C THR A 402 24.23 20.14 -3.75
N GLU A 403 23.07 20.17 -3.08
CA GLU A 403 22.68 21.27 -2.20
C GLU A 403 23.28 21.15 -0.80
N LYS A 404 23.92 20.03 -0.49
CA LYS A 404 24.52 19.71 0.83
C LYS A 404 23.50 19.79 1.97
N ILE A 405 22.26 19.42 1.69
CA ILE A 405 21.16 19.31 2.65
C ILE A 405 21.09 17.87 3.15
N ILE A 406 21.11 17.66 4.45
CA ILE A 406 20.83 16.33 5.02
C ILE A 406 19.34 16.06 4.86
N VAL A 407 18.99 14.91 4.25
CA VAL A 407 17.60 14.47 4.14
C VAL A 407 17.40 13.27 5.07
N ALA A 408 16.50 13.42 6.04
CA ALA A 408 16.24 12.41 7.04
C ALA A 408 14.79 11.91 6.98
N SER A 409 14.61 10.60 7.19
CA SER A 409 13.32 9.95 7.38
C SER A 409 13.32 9.19 8.70
N PHE A 410 12.18 9.18 9.39
CA PHE A 410 12.03 8.56 10.70
C PHE A 410 10.71 7.78 10.77
N ASP A 411 10.79 6.54 11.25
CA ASP A 411 9.64 5.63 11.43
C ASP A 411 9.21 5.62 12.90
N GLY A 412 8.27 6.50 13.23
CA GLY A 412 7.72 6.65 14.57
C GLY A 412 6.60 5.66 14.90
N ARG A 413 5.85 5.93 15.98
CA ARG A 413 4.64 5.19 16.34
C ARG A 413 3.61 5.24 15.22
N GLY A 414 3.01 4.10 14.90
CA GLY A 414 2.12 3.89 13.75
C GLY A 414 2.79 3.21 12.58
N SER A 415 4.14 3.24 12.48
CA SER A 415 4.88 2.54 11.42
C SER A 415 4.76 1.01 11.52
N GLY A 416 4.94 0.34 10.39
CA GLY A 416 4.86 -1.10 10.26
C GLY A 416 6.15 -1.84 10.63
N PHE A 417 6.08 -3.16 10.52
CA PHE A 417 7.21 -4.10 10.60
C PHE A 417 7.96 -4.19 11.94
N GLN A 418 7.48 -3.52 12.98
CA GLN A 418 8.07 -3.50 14.32
C GLN A 418 7.11 -3.99 15.42
N GLY A 419 6.10 -4.77 15.03
CA GLY A 419 5.07 -5.32 15.89
C GLY A 419 3.80 -4.48 16.00
N ASP A 420 2.70 -5.15 16.36
CA ASP A 420 1.36 -4.54 16.36
C ASP A 420 1.22 -3.44 17.42
N LYS A 421 1.96 -3.53 18.51
CA LYS A 421 1.93 -2.52 19.59
C LYS A 421 2.38 -1.14 19.09
N LEU A 422 3.43 -1.10 18.26
CA LEU A 422 3.90 0.13 17.63
C LEU A 422 2.95 0.59 16.53
N MET A 423 2.54 -0.34 15.66
CA MET A 423 1.67 -0.07 14.52
C MET A 423 0.30 0.46 14.96
N HIS A 424 -0.32 -0.13 15.98
CA HIS A 424 -1.64 0.27 16.46
C HIS A 424 -1.62 1.46 17.43
N ALA A 425 -0.46 2.04 17.73
CA ALA A 425 -0.37 3.19 18.65
C ALA A 425 -1.21 4.40 18.22
N ILE A 426 -1.43 4.56 16.90
CA ILE A 426 -2.21 5.66 16.32
C ILE A 426 -3.67 5.27 16.00
N TYR A 427 -4.09 4.04 16.29
CA TYR A 427 -5.47 3.60 16.07
C TYR A 427 -6.45 4.48 16.86
N LYS A 428 -7.48 4.97 16.18
CA LYS A 428 -8.50 5.93 16.66
C LYS A 428 -7.97 7.33 16.99
N ARG A 429 -6.76 7.68 16.57
CA ARG A 429 -6.13 8.97 16.92
C ARG A 429 -5.09 9.41 15.90
N LEU A 430 -5.42 9.34 14.60
CA LEU A 430 -4.56 9.87 13.55
C LEU A 430 -4.27 11.36 13.80
N GLY A 431 -3.08 11.82 13.44
CA GLY A 431 -2.63 13.21 13.67
C GLY A 431 -2.08 13.46 15.07
N THR A 432 -1.73 12.41 15.82
CA THR A 432 -1.17 12.52 17.18
C THR A 432 0.29 12.06 17.22
N TYR A 433 0.51 10.82 17.57
CA TYR A 433 1.86 10.30 17.84
C TYR A 433 2.77 10.29 16.61
N GLU A 434 2.25 10.00 15.42
CA GLU A 434 3.03 10.02 14.19
C GLU A 434 3.53 11.44 13.86
N VAL A 435 2.80 12.48 14.28
CA VAL A 435 3.20 13.88 14.15
C VAL A 435 4.18 14.28 15.25
N GLU A 436 3.85 13.96 16.51
CA GLU A 436 4.71 14.23 17.68
C GLU A 436 6.10 13.60 17.52
N ASP A 437 6.15 12.39 16.99
CA ASP A 437 7.39 11.64 16.82
C ASP A 437 8.30 12.26 15.75
N GLN A 438 7.74 12.83 14.66
CA GLN A 438 8.53 13.59 13.67
C GLN A 438 9.15 14.84 14.27
N ILE A 439 8.38 15.59 15.07
CA ILE A 439 8.87 16.78 15.76
C ILE A 439 9.98 16.42 16.76
N THR A 440 9.78 15.33 17.51
CA THR A 440 10.76 14.87 18.50
C THR A 440 12.03 14.37 17.83
N ALA A 441 11.91 13.57 16.75
CA ALA A 441 13.05 13.11 15.95
C ALA A 441 13.87 14.28 15.40
N SER A 442 13.20 15.33 14.92
CA SER A 442 13.88 16.54 14.41
C SER A 442 14.68 17.24 15.52
N ARG A 443 14.15 17.32 16.74
CA ARG A 443 14.89 17.84 17.91
C ARG A 443 16.10 16.99 18.26
N GLU A 444 15.97 15.65 18.23
CA GLU A 444 17.08 14.74 18.47
C GLU A 444 18.17 14.88 17.40
N PHE A 445 17.81 15.03 16.12
CA PHE A 445 18.76 15.26 15.04
C PHE A 445 19.52 16.58 15.22
N ILE A 446 18.86 17.66 15.67
CA ILE A 446 19.53 18.91 16.02
C ILE A 446 20.57 18.70 17.16
N GLN A 447 20.24 17.87 18.14
CA GLN A 447 21.16 17.57 19.27
C GLN A 447 22.37 16.72 18.88
N MET A 448 22.37 16.06 17.69
CA MET A 448 23.56 15.35 17.18
C MET A 448 24.75 16.28 16.91
N GLY A 449 24.52 17.58 16.83
CA GLY A 449 25.57 18.58 16.76
C GLY A 449 25.96 19.04 15.36
N PHE A 450 25.61 18.33 14.30
CA PHE A 450 25.92 18.69 12.92
C PHE A 450 24.73 19.29 12.13
N ILE A 451 23.54 19.40 12.73
CA ILE A 451 22.39 20.06 12.11
C ILE A 451 22.38 21.56 12.49
N ASP A 452 22.10 22.39 11.50
CA ASP A 452 21.81 23.81 11.69
C ASP A 452 20.34 23.96 12.13
N LYS A 453 20.13 24.30 13.39
CA LYS A 453 18.80 24.43 13.99
C LYS A 453 17.92 25.52 13.35
N ASP A 454 18.53 26.50 12.67
CA ASP A 454 17.84 27.61 12.05
C ASP A 454 17.49 27.30 10.56
N ARG A 455 17.92 26.16 10.04
CA ARG A 455 17.64 25.66 8.69
C ARG A 455 17.09 24.23 8.72
N VAL A 456 15.91 24.06 9.34
CA VAL A 456 15.19 22.79 9.43
C VAL A 456 13.86 22.93 8.72
N ALA A 457 13.59 22.02 7.78
CA ALA A 457 12.34 21.95 7.01
C ALA A 457 11.73 20.54 7.07
N ILE A 458 10.45 20.44 6.70
CA ILE A 458 9.71 19.19 6.59
C ILE A 458 8.92 19.18 5.29
N TRP A 459 8.87 18.03 4.61
CA TRP A 459 8.02 17.85 3.44
C TRP A 459 7.41 16.45 3.40
N GLY A 460 6.28 16.33 2.73
CA GLY A 460 5.66 15.04 2.47
C GLY A 460 4.53 15.13 1.46
N TRP A 461 4.15 13.95 0.94
CA TRP A 461 3.10 13.76 -0.05
C TRP A 461 1.98 12.92 0.54
N SER A 462 0.71 13.21 0.20
CA SER A 462 -0.46 12.44 0.66
C SER A 462 -0.56 12.46 2.19
N TYR A 463 -0.51 11.31 2.86
CA TYR A 463 -0.43 11.22 4.33
C TYR A 463 0.79 12.01 4.86
N GLY A 464 1.93 11.96 4.17
CA GLY A 464 3.11 12.76 4.52
C GLY A 464 2.86 14.26 4.42
N GLY A 465 2.06 14.71 3.46
CA GLY A 465 1.59 16.10 3.36
C GLY A 465 0.71 16.50 4.54
N TYR A 466 -0.18 15.60 4.98
CA TYR A 466 -0.96 15.77 6.20
C TYR A 466 -0.08 15.90 7.44
N VAL A 467 0.88 14.98 7.64
CA VAL A 467 1.81 15.04 8.78
C VAL A 467 2.67 16.30 8.75
N THR A 468 3.14 16.69 7.58
CA THR A 468 3.86 17.97 7.37
C THR A 468 3.02 19.15 7.84
N SER A 469 1.78 19.25 7.37
CA SER A 469 0.89 20.35 7.72
C SER A 469 0.53 20.36 9.21
N MET A 470 0.30 19.17 9.80
CA MET A 470 0.05 19.02 11.24
C MET A 470 1.26 19.41 12.09
N ALA A 471 2.48 19.04 11.66
CA ALA A 471 3.71 19.37 12.36
C ALA A 471 4.01 20.89 12.33
N LEU A 472 3.82 21.55 11.19
CA LEU A 472 3.93 23.00 11.05
C LEU A 472 2.87 23.73 11.88
N GLY A 473 1.61 23.29 11.77
CA GLY A 473 0.48 23.83 12.52
C GLY A 473 0.50 23.52 14.03
N SER A 474 1.43 22.67 14.50
CA SER A 474 1.59 22.39 15.94
C SER A 474 2.17 23.57 16.74
N GLY A 475 2.82 24.52 16.07
CA GLY A 475 3.52 25.62 16.73
C GLY A 475 4.78 25.18 17.49
N SER A 476 5.41 24.06 17.07
CA SER A 476 6.55 23.43 17.77
C SER A 476 7.82 24.29 17.82
N GLY A 477 7.96 25.27 16.91
CA GLY A 477 9.15 26.10 16.74
C GLY A 477 10.39 25.35 16.21
N VAL A 478 10.21 24.12 15.69
CA VAL A 478 11.32 23.31 15.18
C VAL A 478 11.60 23.59 13.71
N PHE A 479 10.53 23.74 12.91
CA PHE A 479 10.62 23.89 11.46
C PHE A 479 10.55 25.38 11.05
N LYS A 480 11.46 25.81 10.18
CA LYS A 480 11.44 27.13 9.54
C LYS A 480 10.41 27.17 8.42
N CYS A 481 10.30 26.09 7.68
CA CYS A 481 9.35 25.95 6.55
C CYS A 481 8.94 24.50 6.30
N GLY A 482 7.94 24.32 5.43
CA GLY A 482 7.57 23.00 4.93
C GLY A 482 6.74 23.02 3.66
N MET A 483 6.67 21.87 3.01
CA MET A 483 6.02 21.67 1.72
C MET A 483 5.08 20.47 1.81
N ALA A 484 3.81 20.68 1.57
CA ALA A 484 2.80 19.63 1.57
C ALA A 484 2.24 19.42 0.17
N VAL A 485 2.39 18.22 -0.36
CA VAL A 485 1.85 17.82 -1.66
C VAL A 485 0.64 16.93 -1.45
N ALA A 486 -0.49 17.32 -2.03
CA ALA A 486 -1.77 16.62 -1.95
C ALA A 486 -2.13 16.18 -0.52
N PRO A 487 -2.10 17.10 0.48
CA PRO A 487 -2.33 16.74 1.88
C PRO A 487 -3.80 16.47 2.17
N VAL A 488 -4.06 15.53 3.09
CA VAL A 488 -5.34 15.46 3.80
C VAL A 488 -5.46 16.67 4.72
N SER A 489 -6.65 17.29 4.77
CA SER A 489 -6.96 18.41 5.69
C SER A 489 -7.82 17.98 6.86
N LYS A 490 -8.82 17.16 6.55
CA LYS A 490 -9.77 16.55 7.51
C LYS A 490 -10.07 15.12 7.07
N TRP A 491 -10.13 14.22 8.02
CA TRP A 491 -10.41 12.80 7.72
C TRP A 491 -11.85 12.55 7.26
N GLU A 492 -12.79 13.44 7.58
CA GLU A 492 -14.15 13.41 7.07
C GLU A 492 -14.24 13.65 5.54
N TYR A 493 -13.18 14.12 4.92
CA TYR A 493 -13.13 14.38 3.47
C TYR A 493 -12.45 13.27 2.68
N TYR A 494 -11.77 12.35 3.35
CA TYR A 494 -11.14 11.19 2.71
C TYR A 494 -12.12 10.02 2.59
N ASP A 495 -11.71 8.92 1.94
CA ASP A 495 -12.61 7.78 1.74
C ASP A 495 -12.94 7.05 3.05
N SER A 496 -14.11 6.36 3.03
CA SER A 496 -14.66 5.67 4.20
C SER A 496 -13.85 4.46 4.62
N ILE A 497 -13.39 3.63 3.68
CA ILE A 497 -12.74 2.35 4.00
C ILE A 497 -11.40 2.60 4.69
N TYR A 498 -10.56 3.47 4.14
CA TYR A 498 -9.30 3.85 4.79
C TYR A 498 -9.53 4.56 6.12
N THR A 499 -10.35 5.59 6.11
CA THR A 499 -10.54 6.44 7.28
C THR A 499 -11.18 5.68 8.45
N GLU A 500 -12.24 4.91 8.19
CA GLU A 500 -12.92 4.13 9.23
C GLU A 500 -12.05 2.97 9.76
N ARG A 501 -11.16 2.42 8.93
CA ARG A 501 -10.17 1.42 9.36
C ARG A 501 -9.32 1.91 10.51
N TYR A 502 -8.96 3.17 10.52
CA TYR A 502 -8.04 3.75 11.50
C TYR A 502 -8.70 4.68 12.51
N MET A 503 -9.87 5.26 12.19
CA MET A 503 -10.55 6.26 13.01
C MET A 503 -11.94 5.83 13.50
N MET A 504 -12.50 4.74 12.98
CA MET A 504 -13.93 4.36 13.08
C MET A 504 -14.83 5.39 12.37
N GLU A 505 -16.15 5.23 12.49
CA GLU A 505 -17.10 6.23 11.97
C GLU A 505 -17.06 7.52 12.80
N PRO A 506 -17.34 8.71 12.20
CA PRO A 506 -17.28 9.99 12.90
C PRO A 506 -18.15 10.08 14.15
N GLU A 507 -19.36 9.49 14.13
CA GLU A 507 -20.24 9.47 15.29
C GLU A 507 -19.65 8.72 16.49
N GLN A 508 -18.81 7.71 16.21
CA GLN A 508 -18.19 6.87 17.24
C GLN A 508 -16.90 7.47 17.80
N ASN A 509 -16.32 8.50 17.14
CA ASN A 509 -15.02 9.04 17.49
C ASN A 509 -14.88 10.55 17.19
N SER A 510 -15.93 11.32 17.37
CA SER A 510 -16.01 12.73 16.96
C SER A 510 -14.91 13.63 17.53
N VAL A 511 -14.49 13.39 18.76
CA VAL A 511 -13.40 14.16 19.40
C VAL A 511 -12.07 13.97 18.67
N ALA A 512 -11.74 12.75 18.27
CA ALA A 512 -10.49 12.50 17.55
C ALA A 512 -10.52 13.09 16.13
N TYR A 513 -11.65 13.01 15.43
CA TYR A 513 -11.85 13.68 14.15
C TYR A 513 -11.62 15.20 14.27
N ALA A 514 -12.25 15.86 15.22
CA ALA A 514 -12.08 17.29 15.45
C ALA A 514 -10.62 17.68 15.77
N ASN A 515 -9.92 16.85 16.54
CA ASN A 515 -8.53 17.12 16.92
C ASN A 515 -7.49 16.81 15.80
N SER A 516 -7.89 16.06 14.78
CA SER A 516 -7.02 15.61 13.69
C SER A 516 -6.99 16.56 12.48
N THR A 517 -7.61 17.72 12.55
CA THR A 517 -7.76 18.65 11.43
C THR A 517 -6.57 19.61 11.29
N VAL A 518 -6.10 19.78 10.05
CA VAL A 518 -5.09 20.80 9.70
C VAL A 518 -5.67 22.20 9.82
N THR A 519 -6.88 22.40 9.33
CA THR A 519 -7.56 23.70 9.27
C THR A 519 -7.70 24.38 10.63
N ALA A 520 -7.94 23.61 11.71
CA ALA A 520 -8.00 24.16 13.07
C ALA A 520 -6.66 24.73 13.59
N ARG A 521 -5.57 24.50 12.86
CA ARG A 521 -4.21 24.95 13.21
C ARG A 521 -3.70 26.11 12.36
N ALA A 522 -4.52 26.65 11.45
CA ALA A 522 -4.14 27.66 10.46
C ALA A 522 -3.40 28.85 11.07
N LYS A 523 -3.84 29.37 12.22
CA LYS A 523 -3.21 30.48 12.92
C LYS A 523 -1.72 30.28 13.24
N ASN A 524 -1.30 29.04 13.50
CA ASN A 524 0.10 28.77 13.86
C ASN A 524 1.04 28.84 12.66
N PHE A 525 0.51 28.87 11.43
CA PHE A 525 1.31 28.99 10.21
C PHE A 525 1.92 30.38 10.02
N HIS A 526 1.53 31.42 10.79
CA HIS A 526 2.24 32.70 10.80
C HIS A 526 3.73 32.59 11.16
N ALA A 527 4.12 31.54 11.86
CA ALA A 527 5.50 31.34 12.32
C ALA A 527 6.39 30.57 11.33
N VAL A 528 5.85 30.09 10.21
CA VAL A 528 6.55 29.21 9.27
C VAL A 528 6.27 29.61 7.82
N GLN A 529 7.18 29.29 6.90
CA GLN A 529 6.91 29.39 5.46
C GLN A 529 6.26 28.09 4.99
N TYR A 530 5.19 28.19 4.21
CA TYR A 530 4.42 27.02 3.79
C TYR A 530 4.17 27.02 2.29
N LEU A 531 4.46 25.89 1.64
CA LEU A 531 4.11 25.61 0.25
C LEU A 531 3.06 24.51 0.21
N LEU A 532 1.90 24.83 -0.36
CA LEU A 532 0.78 23.90 -0.58
C LEU A 532 0.69 23.54 -2.06
N VAL A 533 0.74 22.26 -2.38
CA VAL A 533 0.70 21.74 -3.76
C VAL A 533 -0.44 20.75 -3.90
N HIS A 534 -1.24 20.86 -5.00
CA HIS A 534 -2.32 19.88 -5.27
C HIS A 534 -2.64 19.77 -6.76
N GLY A 535 -3.04 18.58 -7.20
CA GLY A 535 -3.64 18.35 -8.52
C GLY A 535 -5.13 18.68 -8.53
N THR A 536 -5.62 19.36 -9.56
CA THR A 536 -7.05 19.75 -9.61
C THR A 536 -7.96 18.59 -9.97
N ALA A 537 -7.44 17.48 -10.48
CA ALA A 537 -8.14 16.25 -10.83
C ALA A 537 -7.71 15.08 -9.91
N ASP A 538 -7.26 15.39 -8.69
CA ASP A 538 -6.93 14.37 -7.69
C ASP A 538 -8.22 13.68 -7.21
N ASP A 539 -8.40 12.44 -7.61
CA ASP A 539 -9.54 11.59 -7.29
C ASP A 539 -9.34 10.80 -5.98
N ASN A 540 -8.11 10.74 -5.47
CA ASN A 540 -7.75 10.05 -4.23
C ASN A 540 -7.87 11.00 -3.03
N VAL A 541 -6.93 11.93 -2.87
CA VAL A 541 -7.04 13.03 -1.92
C VAL A 541 -7.68 14.21 -2.65
N HIS A 542 -9.00 14.22 -2.70
CA HIS A 542 -9.77 15.18 -3.49
C HIS A 542 -9.30 16.62 -3.26
N PHE A 543 -9.24 17.42 -4.35
CA PHE A 543 -8.76 18.81 -4.32
C PHE A 543 -9.45 19.68 -3.24
N GLN A 544 -10.66 19.33 -2.81
CA GLN A 544 -11.34 19.92 -1.67
C GLN A 544 -10.41 20.05 -0.45
N GLN A 545 -9.58 19.03 -0.20
CA GLN A 545 -8.68 19.01 0.97
C GLN A 545 -7.67 20.16 0.94
N GLY A 546 -7.03 20.40 -0.21
CA GLY A 546 -6.12 21.54 -0.40
C GLY A 546 -6.85 22.88 -0.39
N ALA A 547 -8.02 22.95 -1.00
CA ALA A 547 -8.86 24.16 -1.01
C ALA A 547 -9.24 24.60 0.42
N GLU A 548 -9.66 23.66 1.27
CA GLU A 548 -10.01 23.91 2.68
C GLU A 548 -8.81 24.38 3.52
N ILE A 549 -7.61 23.86 3.27
CA ILE A 549 -6.40 24.38 3.92
C ILE A 549 -6.16 25.82 3.46
N SER A 550 -6.28 26.08 2.15
CA SER A 550 -6.10 27.43 1.59
C SER A 550 -7.09 28.42 2.21
N GLU A 551 -8.37 28.07 2.29
CA GLU A 551 -9.42 28.90 2.90
C GLU A 551 -9.07 29.22 4.36
N ALA A 552 -8.75 28.21 5.17
CA ALA A 552 -8.42 28.40 6.58
C ALA A 552 -7.19 29.31 6.80
N LEU A 553 -6.17 29.22 5.93
CA LEU A 553 -5.00 30.09 5.98
C LEU A 553 -5.33 31.54 5.59
N VAL A 554 -6.18 31.73 4.57
CA VAL A 554 -6.67 33.06 4.16
C VAL A 554 -7.49 33.71 5.27
N ASP A 555 -8.38 32.98 5.92
CA ASP A 555 -9.20 33.49 7.02
C ASP A 555 -8.36 33.97 8.21
N GLU A 556 -7.27 33.27 8.49
CA GLU A 556 -6.29 33.67 9.53
C GLU A 556 -5.27 34.68 9.01
N GLN A 557 -5.37 35.18 7.77
CA GLN A 557 -4.44 36.13 7.15
C GLN A 557 -2.98 35.67 7.14
N VAL A 558 -2.79 34.34 6.94
CA VAL A 558 -1.46 33.73 6.79
C VAL A 558 -0.97 33.89 5.37
N ASP A 559 0.27 34.36 5.19
CA ASP A 559 0.95 34.35 3.89
C ASP A 559 1.53 32.98 3.59
N PHE A 560 1.20 32.38 2.41
CA PHE A 560 1.67 31.08 1.98
C PHE A 560 1.81 31.00 0.46
N GLU A 561 2.60 30.06 -0.03
CA GLU A 561 2.68 29.74 -1.47
C GLU A 561 1.76 28.57 -1.79
N ALA A 562 1.07 28.65 -2.96
CA ALA A 562 0.26 27.56 -3.47
C ALA A 562 0.61 27.25 -4.93
N MET A 563 0.61 25.97 -5.32
CA MET A 563 0.79 25.53 -6.69
C MET A 563 -0.27 24.47 -7.04
N TRP A 564 -1.13 24.82 -8.00
CA TRP A 564 -2.15 23.93 -8.52
C TRP A 564 -1.71 23.35 -9.86
N TYR A 565 -1.81 22.03 -10.00
CA TYR A 565 -1.51 21.34 -11.26
C TYR A 565 -2.82 20.96 -11.95
N THR A 566 -3.15 21.69 -13.00
CA THR A 566 -4.38 21.52 -13.78
C THR A 566 -4.47 20.13 -14.40
N ASP A 567 -5.63 19.48 -14.23
CA ASP A 567 -5.96 18.14 -14.74
C ASP A 567 -4.95 17.04 -14.32
N LYS A 568 -4.26 17.23 -13.20
CA LYS A 568 -3.37 16.22 -12.63
C LYS A 568 -4.03 15.51 -11.47
N ASP A 569 -3.85 14.20 -11.47
CA ASP A 569 -4.26 13.27 -10.42
C ASP A 569 -3.33 13.33 -9.20
N HIS A 570 -3.53 12.40 -8.25
CA HIS A 570 -2.74 12.29 -7.02
C HIS A 570 -1.24 12.09 -7.27
N GLY A 571 -0.85 11.47 -8.37
CA GLY A 571 0.53 11.19 -8.74
C GLY A 571 1.27 12.35 -9.41
N LEU A 572 0.58 13.42 -9.82
CA LEU A 572 1.14 14.57 -10.56
C LEU A 572 2.04 14.14 -11.73
N GLY A 573 1.58 13.16 -12.52
CA GLY A 573 2.38 12.51 -13.56
C GLY A 573 2.80 13.42 -14.73
N GLY A 574 3.72 12.92 -15.56
CA GLY A 574 4.21 13.61 -16.75
C GLY A 574 5.10 14.81 -16.42
N SER A 575 4.94 15.92 -17.15
CA SER A 575 5.73 17.15 -16.96
C SER A 575 5.56 17.79 -15.57
N ALA A 576 4.42 17.58 -14.93
CA ALA A 576 4.16 18.08 -13.57
C ALA A 576 5.09 17.44 -12.54
N TYR A 577 5.45 16.17 -12.69
CA TYR A 577 6.33 15.45 -11.77
C TYR A 577 7.70 16.12 -11.64
N GLN A 578 8.33 16.47 -12.76
CA GLN A 578 9.61 17.18 -12.74
C GLN A 578 9.45 18.62 -12.23
N HIS A 579 8.37 19.29 -12.63
CA HIS A 579 8.14 20.70 -12.23
C HIS A 579 7.92 20.83 -10.72
N VAL A 580 7.19 19.90 -10.09
CA VAL A 580 6.93 19.97 -8.63
C VAL A 580 8.22 19.90 -7.82
N TYR A 581 9.15 18.98 -8.17
CA TYR A 581 10.43 18.89 -7.46
C TYR A 581 11.33 20.10 -7.71
N THR A 582 11.32 20.65 -8.92
CA THR A 582 12.04 21.90 -9.21
C THR A 582 11.48 23.06 -8.40
N HIS A 583 10.15 23.19 -8.33
CA HIS A 583 9.49 24.24 -7.56
C HIS A 583 9.79 24.11 -6.06
N MET A 584 9.70 22.90 -5.51
CA MET A 584 10.05 22.62 -4.11
C MET A 584 11.53 22.92 -3.82
N SER A 585 12.45 22.64 -4.77
CA SER A 585 13.87 22.98 -4.62
C SER A 585 14.07 24.48 -4.50
N HIS A 586 13.43 25.29 -5.34
CA HIS A 586 13.50 26.74 -5.27
C HIS A 586 12.89 27.30 -3.97
N PHE A 587 11.77 26.75 -3.53
CA PHE A 587 11.18 27.14 -2.25
C PHE A 587 12.14 26.85 -1.08
N LEU A 588 12.73 25.64 -1.05
CA LEU A 588 13.65 25.22 -0.01
C LEU A 588 14.93 26.08 0.03
N GLN A 589 15.49 26.43 -1.15
CA GLN A 589 16.64 27.33 -1.26
C GLN A 589 16.33 28.72 -0.67
N ARG A 590 15.16 29.28 -0.99
CA ARG A 590 14.72 30.57 -0.40
C ARG A 590 14.52 30.48 1.12
N CYS A 591 13.94 29.37 1.58
CA CYS A 591 13.74 29.14 3.00
C CYS A 591 15.07 29.05 3.76
N PHE A 592 16.08 28.43 3.21
CA PHE A 592 17.37 28.21 3.87
C PHE A 592 18.40 29.33 3.66
N ALA A 593 18.07 30.31 2.85
CA ALA A 593 18.90 31.49 2.59
C ALA A 593 19.12 32.39 3.82
#